data_b3a9e9e6659cfaae8bd590bf5e58c686
#
_entry.id   b3a9e9e6659cfaae8bd590bf5e58c686
#
_cell.length_a   1.000
_cell.length_b   1.000
_cell.length_c   1.000
_cell.angle_alpha   90.00
_cell.angle_beta   90.00
_cell.angle_gamma   90.00
#
_symmetry.space_group_name_H-M   'P 1'
#
loop_
_entity.id
_entity.type
_entity.pdbx_description
1 polymer ?
#
loop_
_entity_poly.entity_id
_entity_poly.type
_entity_poly.pdbx_seq_one_letter_code
_entity_poly.pdbx_strand_id
1 'polypeptide(L)'
;GRDQFTFLGTGWTVGLANEAALKLREAAQVWAESYPAMEFRHGPISVVDNRSAVWVFGAIPNGLRDEIAGTGAAVVHSDIDPMAHLTTAQRLAVALADRKGLDPDTPRGLTRSIVLTV
;
A
#
# COMPACT_ATOMS: atom_id res chain seq x y z
N GLY A 1 7.85 -7.21 -12.72
CA GLY A 1 6.94 -6.93 -11.66
C GLY A 1 7.32 -5.76 -10.76
N ARG A 2 6.34 -5.24 -10.10
CA ARG A 2 6.52 -4.16 -9.13
C ARG A 2 6.82 -4.77 -7.78
N ASP A 3 7.76 -4.18 -7.06
CA ASP A 3 8.17 -4.68 -5.76
C ASP A 3 8.17 -3.62 -4.66
N GLN A 4 7.76 -2.40 -5.00
CA GLN A 4 7.61 -1.31 -4.06
C GLN A 4 6.18 -0.78 -4.13
N PHE A 5 5.50 -0.69 -3.00
CA PHE A 5 4.10 -0.29 -2.95
C PHE A 5 3.93 0.93 -2.06
N THR A 6 3.21 1.91 -2.55
CA THR A 6 2.87 3.10 -1.80
C THR A 6 1.35 3.26 -1.80
N PHE A 7 0.78 3.44 -0.63
CA PHE A 7 -0.66 3.59 -0.46
C PHE A 7 -0.95 5.01 0.00
N LEU A 8 -1.84 5.67 -0.70
CA LEU A 8 -2.20 7.05 -0.43
C LEU A 8 -3.67 7.15 -0.05
N GLY A 9 -3.97 8.09 0.84
CA GLY A 9 -5.33 8.39 1.22
C GLY A 9 -5.51 9.86 1.46
N THR A 10 -6.78 10.30 1.52
CA THR A 10 -7.16 11.67 1.80
C THR A 10 -8.27 11.65 2.84
N GLY A 11 -8.11 12.46 3.89
CA GLY A 11 -9.09 12.47 4.97
C GLY A 11 -9.21 11.09 5.63
N TRP A 12 -10.43 10.55 5.73
CA TRP A 12 -10.65 9.26 6.39
C TRP A 12 -9.98 8.08 5.70
N THR A 13 -9.70 8.18 4.40
CA THR A 13 -9.06 7.07 3.69
C THR A 13 -7.58 6.91 3.99
N VAL A 14 -6.97 7.84 4.72
CA VAL A 14 -5.59 7.68 5.20
C VAL A 14 -5.46 6.42 6.06
N GLY A 15 -6.47 6.14 6.88
CA GLY A 15 -6.49 4.91 7.68
C GLY A 15 -6.47 3.65 6.83
N LEU A 16 -7.18 3.66 5.70
CA LEU A 16 -7.17 2.53 4.76
C LEU A 16 -5.80 2.35 4.12
N ALA A 17 -5.14 3.45 3.76
CA ALA A 17 -3.79 3.39 3.20
C ALA A 17 -2.81 2.78 4.21
N ASN A 18 -2.91 3.19 5.48
CA ASN A 18 -2.06 2.65 6.54
C ASN A 18 -2.30 1.16 6.72
N GLU A 19 -3.55 0.72 6.71
CA GLU A 19 -3.89 -0.70 6.88
C GLU A 19 -3.36 -1.54 5.72
N ALA A 20 -3.50 -1.05 4.49
CA ALA A 20 -3.00 -1.75 3.31
C ALA A 20 -1.49 -1.92 3.37
N ALA A 21 -0.76 -0.85 3.70
CA ALA A 21 0.70 -0.90 3.80
C ALA A 21 1.15 -1.87 4.89
N LEU A 22 0.50 -1.81 6.06
CA LEU A 22 0.80 -2.71 7.16
C LEU A 22 0.61 -4.17 6.75
N LYS A 23 -0.49 -4.48 6.09
CA LYS A 23 -0.79 -5.85 5.67
C LYS A 23 0.25 -6.37 4.68
N LEU A 24 0.66 -5.54 3.73
CA LEU A 24 1.70 -5.97 2.78
C LEU A 24 3.05 -6.19 3.47
N ARG A 25 3.42 -5.30 4.40
CA ARG A 25 4.67 -5.49 5.14
C ARG A 25 4.64 -6.77 5.97
N GLU A 26 3.55 -6.99 6.69
CA GLU A 26 3.47 -8.14 7.60
C GLU A 26 3.30 -9.46 6.88
N ALA A 27 2.40 -9.52 5.91
CA ALA A 27 2.05 -10.79 5.25
C ALA A 27 2.99 -11.13 4.10
N ALA A 28 3.37 -10.16 3.29
CA ALA A 28 4.13 -10.40 2.07
C ALA A 28 5.59 -9.97 2.14
N GLN A 29 5.99 -9.27 3.21
CA GLN A 29 7.37 -8.82 3.41
C GLN A 29 7.92 -8.04 2.22
N VAL A 30 7.08 -7.17 1.67
CA VAL A 30 7.49 -6.29 0.58
C VAL A 30 7.66 -4.87 1.10
N TRP A 31 8.36 -4.05 0.35
CA TRP A 31 8.50 -2.64 0.67
C TRP A 31 7.15 -1.97 0.45
N ALA A 32 6.54 -1.50 1.52
CA ALA A 32 5.24 -0.83 1.47
C ALA A 32 5.21 0.34 2.44
N GLU A 33 4.71 1.47 1.97
CA GLU A 33 4.59 2.70 2.75
C GLU A 33 3.21 3.30 2.54
N SER A 34 2.82 4.19 3.43
CA SER A 34 1.56 4.91 3.32
C SER A 34 1.75 6.39 3.65
N TYR A 35 1.00 7.25 2.98
CA TYR A 35 1.06 8.69 3.20
C TYR A 35 -0.31 9.31 2.95
N PRO A 36 -0.61 10.44 3.61
CA PRO A 36 -1.60 11.36 3.06
C PRO A 36 -1.14 11.82 1.67
N ALA A 37 -2.08 11.89 0.72
CA ALA A 37 -1.72 12.13 -0.68
C ALA A 37 -0.94 13.42 -0.89
N MET A 38 -1.31 14.50 -0.18
CA MET A 38 -0.61 15.78 -0.32
C MET A 38 0.79 15.75 0.28
N GLU A 39 1.00 15.01 1.35
CA GLU A 39 2.35 14.84 1.92
C GLU A 39 3.25 14.05 0.98
N PHE A 40 2.71 13.04 0.33
CA PHE A 40 3.44 12.26 -0.66
C PHE A 40 3.97 13.16 -1.79
N ARG A 41 3.13 14.06 -2.27
CA ARG A 41 3.46 14.97 -3.36
C ARG A 41 4.67 15.86 -3.04
N HIS A 42 4.86 16.22 -1.78
CA HIS A 42 5.87 17.19 -1.38
C HIS A 42 7.23 16.60 -1.00
N GLY A 43 7.41 15.31 -1.12
CA GLY A 43 8.69 14.69 -0.80
C GLY A 43 8.81 13.25 -1.23
N PRO A 44 8.06 12.33 -0.64
CA PRO A 44 8.23 10.89 -0.90
C PRO A 44 8.08 10.47 -2.36
N ILE A 45 7.36 11.25 -3.17
CA ILE A 45 7.23 10.97 -4.60
C ILE A 45 8.59 10.88 -5.30
N SER A 46 9.61 11.53 -4.76
CA SER A 46 10.92 11.59 -5.40
C SER A 46 11.65 10.24 -5.44
N VAL A 47 11.25 9.27 -4.61
CA VAL A 47 11.88 7.94 -4.58
C VAL A 47 11.08 6.88 -5.32
N VAL A 48 9.97 7.26 -5.93
CA VAL A 48 9.10 6.35 -6.66
C VAL A 48 9.58 6.23 -8.10
N ASP A 49 9.60 5.02 -8.65
CA ASP A 49 10.09 4.75 -9.99
C ASP A 49 9.30 3.62 -10.67
N ASN A 50 9.84 3.05 -11.72
CA ASN A 50 9.18 2.00 -12.49
C ASN A 50 9.02 0.67 -11.75
N ARG A 51 9.62 0.53 -10.59
CA ARG A 51 9.44 -0.64 -9.71
C ARG A 51 8.27 -0.44 -8.75
N SER A 52 7.66 0.74 -8.74
CA SER A 52 6.67 1.13 -7.76
C SER A 52 5.26 0.99 -8.31
N ALA A 53 4.33 0.64 -7.42
CA ALA A 53 2.91 0.75 -7.65
C ALA A 53 2.34 1.67 -6.57
N VAL A 54 1.58 2.67 -6.99
CA VAL A 54 0.98 3.64 -6.08
C VAL A 54 -0.54 3.44 -6.10
N TRP A 55 -1.10 3.08 -4.98
CA TRP A 55 -2.53 2.85 -4.78
C TRP A 55 -3.15 4.05 -4.08
N VAL A 56 -4.21 4.57 -4.63
CA VAL A 56 -4.91 5.72 -4.06
C VAL A 56 -6.30 5.30 -3.59
N PHE A 57 -6.56 5.47 -2.31
CA PHE A 57 -7.86 5.23 -1.71
C PHE A 57 -8.64 6.54 -1.64
N GLY A 58 -9.82 6.56 -2.24
CA GLY A 58 -10.65 7.75 -2.28
C GLY A 58 -10.25 8.70 -3.40
N ALA A 59 -10.50 9.99 -3.17
CA ALA A 59 -10.22 11.00 -4.19
C ALA A 59 -8.73 11.18 -4.41
N ILE A 60 -8.35 11.41 -5.66
CA ILE A 60 -6.96 11.73 -6.01
C ILE A 60 -6.87 13.24 -6.27
N PRO A 61 -5.93 13.95 -5.61
CA PRO A 61 -5.72 15.37 -5.86
C PRO A 61 -5.42 15.67 -7.33
N ASN A 62 -5.89 16.83 -7.80
CA ASN A 62 -5.67 17.23 -9.20
C ASN A 62 -4.20 17.21 -9.55
N GLY A 63 -3.88 16.60 -10.69
CA GLY A 63 -2.51 16.54 -11.23
C GLY A 63 -1.64 15.47 -10.60
N LEU A 64 -2.03 14.89 -9.47
CA LEU A 64 -1.18 13.91 -8.79
C LEU A 64 -1.05 12.62 -9.59
N ARG A 65 -2.10 12.16 -10.24
CA ARG A 65 -2.03 10.98 -11.11
C ARG A 65 -0.96 11.14 -12.17
N ASP A 66 -0.92 12.29 -12.84
CA ASP A 66 0.05 12.55 -13.88
C ASP A 66 1.46 12.68 -13.33
N GLU A 67 1.62 13.29 -12.17
CA GLU A 67 2.92 13.38 -11.50
C GLU A 67 3.45 11.99 -11.16
N ILE A 68 2.61 11.10 -10.63
CA ILE A 68 3.00 9.74 -10.32
C ILE A 68 3.33 8.97 -11.60
N ALA A 69 2.49 9.07 -12.61
CA ALA A 69 2.74 8.39 -13.89
C ALA A 69 4.06 8.83 -14.51
N GLY A 70 4.43 10.11 -14.36
CA GLY A 70 5.69 10.64 -14.85
C GLY A 70 6.92 10.02 -14.20
N THR A 71 6.79 9.39 -13.03
CA THR A 71 7.90 8.68 -12.38
C THR A 71 8.15 7.29 -12.96
N GLY A 72 7.24 6.79 -13.78
CA GLY A 72 7.27 5.41 -14.28
C GLY A 72 6.49 4.44 -13.41
N ALA A 73 5.97 4.87 -12.27
CA ALA A 73 5.19 4.02 -11.38
C ALA A 73 3.82 3.69 -11.98
N ALA A 74 3.29 2.53 -11.62
CA ALA A 74 1.90 2.20 -11.92
C ALA A 74 0.99 2.93 -10.93
N VAL A 75 -0.13 3.44 -11.42
CA VAL A 75 -1.14 4.07 -10.58
C VAL A 75 -2.35 3.16 -10.53
N VAL A 76 -2.76 2.80 -9.33
CA VAL A 76 -3.97 2.01 -9.09
C VAL A 76 -4.97 2.90 -8.37
N HIS A 77 -6.02 3.27 -9.06
CA HIS A 77 -7.09 4.11 -8.52
C HIS A 77 -8.41 3.64 -9.12
N SER A 78 -9.45 3.65 -8.32
CA SER A 78 -10.75 3.18 -8.76
C SER A 78 -11.85 4.05 -8.15
N ASP A 79 -12.96 4.17 -8.88
CA ASP A 79 -14.15 4.87 -8.39
C ASP A 79 -15.00 3.99 -7.47
N ILE A 80 -14.58 2.75 -7.22
CA ILE A 80 -15.29 1.87 -6.29
C ILE A 80 -15.13 2.36 -4.85
N ASP A 81 -16.00 1.84 -4.00
CA ASP A 81 -15.93 2.10 -2.56
C ASP A 81 -14.50 1.86 -2.05
N PRO A 82 -13.88 2.83 -1.33
CA PRO A 82 -12.54 2.64 -0.78
C PRO A 82 -12.40 1.41 0.09
N MET A 83 -13.44 1.00 0.81
CA MET A 83 -13.41 -0.24 1.60
C MET A 83 -13.27 -1.48 0.71
N ALA A 84 -13.98 -1.50 -0.43
CA ALA A 84 -13.83 -2.59 -1.40
C ALA A 84 -12.43 -2.58 -2.02
N HIS A 85 -11.86 -1.40 -2.24
CA HIS A 85 -10.51 -1.27 -2.76
C HIS A 85 -9.48 -1.79 -1.74
N LEU A 86 -9.71 -1.57 -0.44
CA LEU A 86 -8.86 -2.15 0.60
C LEU A 86 -8.90 -3.68 0.55
N THR A 87 -10.06 -4.28 0.34
CA THR A 87 -10.18 -5.74 0.17
C THR A 87 -9.31 -6.24 -0.98
N THR A 88 -9.27 -5.50 -2.08
CA THR A 88 -8.40 -5.85 -3.22
C THR A 88 -6.92 -5.80 -2.83
N ALA A 89 -6.51 -4.79 -2.05
CA ALA A 89 -5.14 -4.68 -1.57
C ALA A 89 -4.80 -5.83 -0.61
N GLN A 90 -5.73 -6.22 0.24
CA GLN A 90 -5.54 -7.35 1.15
C GLN A 90 -5.36 -8.67 0.37
N ARG A 91 -6.13 -8.86 -0.71
CA ARG A 91 -5.96 -10.02 -1.59
C ARG A 91 -4.61 -10.01 -2.28
N LEU A 92 -4.12 -8.85 -2.67
CA LEU A 92 -2.78 -8.72 -3.23
C LEU A 92 -1.74 -9.17 -2.22
N ALA A 93 -1.88 -8.77 -0.95
CA ALA A 93 -0.94 -9.16 0.09
C ALA A 93 -0.87 -10.68 0.25
N VAL A 94 -2.03 -11.35 0.24
CA VAL A 94 -2.09 -12.81 0.31
C VAL A 94 -1.44 -13.46 -0.91
N ALA A 95 -1.72 -12.94 -2.11
CA ALA A 95 -1.16 -13.48 -3.33
C ALA A 95 0.36 -13.32 -3.38
N LEU A 96 0.88 -12.17 -2.93
CA LEU A 96 2.33 -11.94 -2.87
C LEU A 96 3.00 -12.84 -1.84
N ALA A 97 2.37 -13.02 -0.68
CA ALA A 97 2.87 -13.92 0.35
C ALA A 97 2.97 -15.35 -0.19
N ASP A 98 1.94 -15.80 -0.90
CA ASP A 98 1.89 -17.11 -1.50
C ASP A 98 3.03 -17.32 -2.50
N ARG A 99 3.25 -16.34 -3.38
CA ARG A 99 4.34 -16.38 -4.35
C ARG A 99 5.73 -16.42 -3.72
N LYS A 100 5.89 -15.86 -2.53
CA LYS A 100 7.14 -15.85 -1.78
C LYS A 100 7.28 -17.05 -0.85
N GLY A 101 6.27 -17.92 -0.78
CA GLY A 101 6.26 -19.06 0.12
C GLY A 101 6.07 -18.67 1.59
N LEU A 102 5.44 -17.52 1.85
CA LEU A 102 5.19 -17.04 3.19
C LEU A 102 3.78 -17.40 3.64
N ASP A 103 3.60 -17.55 4.95
CA ASP A 103 2.28 -17.73 5.55
C ASP A 103 1.77 -16.37 6.01
N PRO A 104 0.68 -15.83 5.41
CA PRO A 104 0.16 -14.54 5.82
C PRO A 104 -0.40 -14.52 7.24
N ASP A 105 -0.69 -15.69 7.84
CA ASP A 105 -1.20 -15.80 9.19
C ASP A 105 -0.09 -15.84 10.25
N THR A 106 1.18 -15.98 9.82
CA THR A 106 2.32 -15.99 10.74
C THR A 106 3.41 -15.04 10.23
N PRO A 107 3.18 -13.72 10.32
CA PRO A 107 4.13 -12.74 9.83
C PRO A 107 5.47 -12.82 10.55
N ARG A 108 6.55 -12.60 9.78
CA ARG A 108 7.90 -12.58 10.33
C ARG A 108 8.03 -11.43 11.33
N GLY A 109 8.66 -11.70 12.45
CA GLY A 109 8.87 -10.70 13.48
C GLY A 109 7.71 -10.51 14.43
N LEU A 110 6.56 -11.13 14.15
CA LEU A 110 5.41 -11.13 15.03
C LEU A 110 5.23 -12.53 15.59
N THR A 111 5.11 -12.64 16.89
CA THR A 111 4.89 -13.91 17.55
C THR A 111 3.62 -13.87 18.35
N ARG A 112 3.07 -15.04 18.61
CA ARG A 112 1.85 -15.15 19.42
C ARG A 112 2.06 -14.65 20.84
N SER A 113 3.26 -14.81 21.35
CA SER A 113 3.56 -14.35 22.71
C SER A 113 3.49 -12.84 22.84
N ILE A 114 3.74 -12.10 21.76
CA ILE A 114 3.60 -10.65 21.78
C ILE A 114 2.16 -10.26 22.08
N VAL A 115 1.21 -10.95 21.48
CA VAL A 115 -0.20 -10.69 21.68
C VAL A 115 -0.61 -11.07 23.12
N LEU A 116 -0.03 -12.11 23.65
CA LEU A 116 -0.43 -12.67 24.94
C LEU A 116 0.21 -11.98 26.13
N THR A 117 1.19 -11.15 25.92
CA THR A 117 1.87 -10.42 27.00
C THR A 117 1.12 -9.19 27.48
N VAL A 118 -0.01 -8.93 26.93
CA VAL A 118 -0.82 -7.77 27.28
C VAL A 118 -1.43 -7.96 28.67
#